data_32f43aed75fdc38ac49bdaf3c3abd7d1
#
_entry.id   32f43aed75fdc38ac49bdaf3c3abd7d1
#
_cell.length_a   1.000
_cell.length_b   1.000
_cell.length_c   1.000
_cell.angle_alpha   90.00
_cell.angle_beta   90.00
_cell.angle_gamma   90.00
#
_symmetry.space_group_name_H-M   'P 1'
#
loop_
_entity.id
_entity.type
_entity.pdbx_description
1 polymer ?
#
loop_
_entity_poly.entity_id
_entity_poly.type
_entity_poly.pdbx_seq_one_letter_code
_entity_poly.pdbx_strand_id
1 'polypeptide(L)'
;MRHHLDTLELPSGKQIEFHAIEFPMPVVGIIPVGDDGRLLLTYQYRYMADAHGWEIPAGNVPGAESLEEGARRELLEETGYTAREFRHLYAFYPQIGRSNHFFHVFVARGLTQLSSEYDCDEVSDLRWFTLDELLRMIRQNELHDGFTALAVLVYHLHYPTG
;
A
#
# COMPACT_ATOMS: atom_id res chain seq x y z
N MET A 1 -12.53 3.26 12.11
CA MET A 1 -13.32 3.66 10.94
C MET A 1 -14.71 4.07 11.42
N ARG A 2 -15.23 5.21 10.93
CA ARG A 2 -16.60 5.67 11.18
C ARG A 2 -17.34 5.88 9.87
N HIS A 3 -18.62 5.57 9.86
CA HIS A 3 -19.53 5.89 8.75
C HIS A 3 -20.47 7.00 9.22
N HIS A 4 -20.57 8.07 8.43
CA HIS A 4 -21.43 9.21 8.70
C HIS A 4 -22.44 9.42 7.58
N LEU A 5 -23.57 10.01 7.95
CA LEU A 5 -24.51 10.61 7.02
C LEU A 5 -24.56 12.12 7.34
N ASP A 6 -23.92 12.90 6.51
CA ASP A 6 -23.81 14.34 6.68
C ASP A 6 -24.80 15.08 5.78
N THR A 7 -25.32 16.20 6.22
CA THR A 7 -26.07 17.11 5.37
C THR A 7 -25.11 18.18 4.84
N LEU A 8 -24.85 18.18 3.54
CA LEU A 8 -24.00 19.18 2.90
C LEU A 8 -24.84 20.20 2.14
N GLU A 9 -24.49 21.49 2.29
CA GLU A 9 -25.02 22.55 1.44
C GLU A 9 -24.07 22.79 0.26
N LEU A 10 -24.60 22.63 -0.95
CA LEU A 10 -23.88 22.89 -2.18
C LEU A 10 -23.80 24.39 -2.48
N PRO A 11 -22.86 24.86 -3.33
CA PRO A 11 -22.76 26.26 -3.74
C PRO A 11 -24.05 26.86 -4.34
N SER A 12 -24.96 26.00 -4.80
CA SER A 12 -26.30 26.39 -5.30
C SER A 12 -27.32 26.62 -4.19
N GLY A 13 -26.96 26.39 -2.90
CA GLY A 13 -27.90 26.42 -1.77
C GLY A 13 -28.70 25.11 -1.62
N LYS A 14 -28.51 24.12 -2.50
CA LYS A 14 -29.17 22.82 -2.39
C LYS A 14 -28.52 21.99 -1.28
N GLN A 15 -29.35 21.43 -0.41
CA GLN A 15 -28.89 20.44 0.58
C GLN A 15 -28.98 19.02 0.02
N ILE A 16 -27.94 18.23 0.33
CA ILE A 16 -27.86 16.80 -0.02
C ILE A 16 -27.42 15.98 1.19
N GLU A 17 -27.84 14.73 1.25
CA GLU A 17 -27.27 13.74 2.17
C GLU A 17 -26.00 13.14 1.56
N PHE A 18 -24.95 13.06 2.34
CA PHE A 18 -23.63 12.60 1.92
C PHE A 18 -23.11 11.52 2.85
N HIS A 19 -22.91 10.30 2.29
CA HIS A 19 -22.31 9.20 3.02
C HIS A 19 -20.79 9.34 3.02
N ALA A 20 -20.22 9.62 4.18
CA ALA A 20 -18.77 9.74 4.39
C ALA A 20 -18.22 8.57 5.21
N ILE A 21 -17.02 8.16 4.91
CA ILE A 21 -16.25 7.16 5.66
C ILE A 21 -15.00 7.83 6.21
N GLU A 22 -14.89 7.88 7.53
CA GLU A 22 -13.74 8.46 8.22
C GLU A 22 -12.79 7.36 8.70
N PHE A 23 -11.53 7.48 8.30
CA PHE A 23 -10.42 6.66 8.78
C PHE A 23 -9.59 7.49 9.77
N PRO A 24 -9.31 6.96 10.98
CA PRO A 24 -8.59 7.71 12.02
C PRO A 24 -7.08 7.79 11.77
N MET A 25 -6.55 6.97 10.89
CA MET A 25 -5.12 6.80 10.65
C MET A 25 -4.83 6.74 9.15
N PRO A 26 -3.67 7.29 8.72
CA PRO A 26 -3.17 7.05 7.38
C PRO A 26 -2.67 5.61 7.23
N VAL A 27 -2.45 5.21 5.99
CA VAL A 27 -1.84 3.93 5.63
C VAL A 27 -0.50 4.17 4.96
N VAL A 28 0.46 3.31 5.23
CA VAL A 28 1.71 3.22 4.49
C VAL A 28 1.75 1.95 3.67
N GLY A 29 2.23 2.05 2.44
CA GLY A 29 2.60 0.91 1.61
C GLY A 29 4.08 1.00 1.26
N ILE A 30 4.76 -0.13 1.21
CA ILE A 30 6.19 -0.19 1.03
C ILE A 30 6.50 -0.95 -0.28
N ILE A 31 7.41 -0.42 -1.08
CA ILE A 31 8.03 -1.11 -2.21
C ILE A 31 9.44 -1.54 -1.77
N PRO A 32 9.62 -2.77 -1.27
CA PRO A 32 10.94 -3.26 -0.92
C PRO A 32 11.70 -3.65 -2.19
N VAL A 33 12.89 -3.05 -2.38
CA VAL A 33 13.72 -3.23 -3.57
C VAL A 33 14.99 -3.97 -3.21
N GLY A 34 15.15 -5.17 -3.77
CA GLY A 34 16.36 -5.98 -3.64
C GLY A 34 17.57 -5.36 -4.36
N ASP A 35 18.77 -5.81 -4.02
CA ASP A 35 20.01 -5.35 -4.64
C ASP A 35 20.07 -5.67 -6.15
N ASP A 36 19.32 -6.67 -6.59
CA ASP A 36 19.15 -7.05 -7.99
C ASP A 36 18.01 -6.29 -8.70
N GLY A 37 17.39 -5.33 -8.02
CA GLY A 37 16.32 -4.49 -8.54
C GLY A 37 14.93 -5.12 -8.57
N ARG A 38 14.78 -6.36 -8.08
CA ARG A 38 13.45 -6.99 -7.93
C ARG A 38 12.68 -6.39 -6.76
N LEU A 39 11.37 -6.43 -6.84
CA LEU A 39 10.42 -5.93 -5.86
C LEU A 39 9.82 -7.10 -5.09
N LEU A 40 9.77 -7.00 -3.76
CA LEU A 40 9.16 -8.02 -2.90
C LEU A 40 7.69 -7.70 -2.69
N LEU A 41 6.82 -8.68 -2.96
CA LEU A 41 5.39 -8.60 -2.68
C LEU A 41 4.98 -9.73 -1.73
N THR A 42 3.92 -9.47 -0.98
CA THR A 42 3.22 -10.41 -0.10
C THR A 42 2.03 -11.01 -0.84
N TYR A 43 1.68 -12.26 -0.56
CA TYR A 43 0.47 -12.90 -1.08
C TYR A 43 -0.56 -12.97 0.04
N GLN A 44 -1.68 -12.27 -0.11
CA GLN A 44 -2.66 -12.09 0.95
C GLN A 44 -4.07 -12.50 0.50
N TYR A 45 -4.88 -13.03 1.44
CA TYR A 45 -6.31 -13.24 1.24
C TYR A 45 -7.09 -11.99 1.65
N ARG A 46 -7.96 -11.52 0.76
CA ARG A 46 -8.84 -10.36 1.02
C ARG A 46 -10.29 -10.82 1.15
N TYR A 47 -10.75 -10.89 2.39
CA TYR A 47 -12.09 -11.38 2.75
C TYR A 47 -13.21 -10.71 1.95
N MET A 48 -13.17 -9.38 1.77
CA MET A 48 -14.23 -8.65 1.07
C MET A 48 -14.31 -8.98 -0.43
N ALA A 49 -13.18 -9.37 -1.02
CA ALA A 49 -13.09 -9.76 -2.43
C ALA A 49 -13.23 -11.28 -2.62
N ASP A 50 -13.17 -12.05 -1.52
CA ASP A 50 -13.06 -13.53 -1.52
C ASP A 50 -11.97 -14.02 -2.49
N ALA A 51 -10.80 -13.37 -2.43
CA ALA A 51 -9.71 -13.62 -3.36
C ALA A 51 -8.34 -13.45 -2.71
N HIS A 52 -7.35 -14.13 -3.27
CA HIS A 52 -5.94 -13.89 -2.97
C HIS A 52 -5.32 -13.00 -4.03
N GLY A 53 -4.33 -12.20 -3.62
CA GLY A 53 -3.58 -11.33 -4.53
C GLY A 53 -2.17 -11.05 -4.05
N TRP A 54 -1.31 -10.66 -5.01
CA TRP A 54 0.00 -10.11 -4.71
C TRP A 54 -0.13 -8.63 -4.40
N GLU A 55 0.40 -8.22 -3.26
CA GLU A 55 0.30 -6.85 -2.76
C GLU A 55 1.65 -6.36 -2.22
N ILE A 56 1.87 -5.05 -2.23
CA ILE A 56 2.99 -4.47 -1.46
C ILE A 56 2.68 -4.57 0.03
N PRO A 57 3.67 -4.82 0.90
CA PRO A 57 3.49 -4.72 2.35
C PRO A 57 2.86 -3.39 2.72
N ALA A 58 1.82 -3.41 3.56
CA ALA A 58 1.09 -2.19 3.88
C ALA A 58 0.26 -2.29 5.16
N GLY A 59 0.21 -1.21 5.95
CA GLY A 59 -0.65 -1.17 7.11
C GLY A 59 -0.90 0.23 7.67
N ASN A 60 -1.68 0.26 8.75
CA ASN A 60 -2.08 1.50 9.40
C ASN A 60 -0.95 2.08 10.26
N VAL A 61 -0.86 3.42 10.29
CA VAL A 61 0.09 4.13 11.12
C VAL A 61 -0.64 4.76 12.30
N PRO A 62 -0.48 4.22 13.53
CA PRO A 62 -1.04 4.82 14.74
C PRO A 62 -0.48 6.22 14.98
N GLY A 63 -1.29 7.10 15.62
CA GLY A 63 -0.92 8.50 15.81
C GLY A 63 0.34 8.79 16.65
N ALA A 64 0.93 7.76 17.28
CA ALA A 64 2.20 7.86 18.00
C ALA A 64 3.44 7.59 17.12
N GLU A 65 3.24 7.05 15.91
CA GLU A 65 4.30 6.74 14.97
C GLU A 65 4.38 7.79 13.86
N SER A 66 5.59 8.08 13.38
CA SER A 66 5.78 8.73 12.08
C SER A 66 5.46 7.76 10.93
N LEU A 67 5.21 8.29 9.75
CA LEU A 67 4.95 7.47 8.56
C LEU A 67 6.12 6.52 8.24
N GLU A 68 7.35 6.96 8.46
CA GLU A 68 8.54 6.13 8.22
C GLU A 68 8.66 5.02 9.27
N GLU A 69 8.39 5.29 10.56
CA GLU A 69 8.38 4.27 11.61
C GLU A 69 7.31 3.20 11.30
N GLY A 70 6.10 3.62 10.93
CA GLY A 70 5.06 2.70 10.47
C GLY A 70 5.50 1.85 9.28
N ALA A 71 6.12 2.47 8.27
CA ALA A 71 6.65 1.74 7.12
C ALA A 71 7.75 0.71 7.49
N ARG A 72 8.60 1.04 8.45
CA ARG A 72 9.63 0.11 8.97
C ARG A 72 9.02 -1.07 9.70
N ARG A 73 8.01 -0.81 10.54
CA ARG A 73 7.30 -1.84 11.30
C ARG A 73 6.57 -2.79 10.38
N GLU A 74 5.73 -2.28 9.46
CA GLU A 74 4.95 -3.10 8.52
C GLU A 74 5.85 -3.95 7.61
N LEU A 75 6.97 -3.38 7.11
CA LEU A 75 7.93 -4.16 6.33
C LEU A 75 8.47 -5.35 7.11
N LEU A 76 8.81 -5.12 8.39
CA LEU A 76 9.36 -6.19 9.23
C LEU A 76 8.30 -7.25 9.57
N GLU A 77 7.10 -6.82 9.98
CA GLU A 77 6.00 -7.69 10.39
C GLU A 77 5.52 -8.59 9.25
N GLU A 78 5.31 -8.02 8.05
CA GLU A 78 4.78 -8.76 6.91
C GLU A 78 5.82 -9.54 6.10
N THR A 79 7.12 -9.19 6.21
CA THR A 79 8.13 -9.80 5.33
C THR A 79 9.35 -10.37 6.06
N GLY A 80 9.56 -10.03 7.33
CA GLY A 80 10.78 -10.37 8.06
C GLY A 80 12.01 -9.54 7.64
N TYR A 81 11.84 -8.55 6.74
CA TYR A 81 12.93 -7.67 6.30
C TYR A 81 12.91 -6.33 7.02
N THR A 82 14.09 -5.76 7.18
CA THR A 82 14.29 -4.34 7.45
C THR A 82 15.04 -3.69 6.29
N ALA A 83 15.06 -2.34 6.27
CA ALA A 83 15.77 -1.60 5.23
C ALA A 83 16.60 -0.47 5.84
N ARG A 84 17.72 -0.15 5.18
CA ARG A 84 18.59 0.95 5.58
C ARG A 84 18.02 2.31 5.20
N GLU A 85 17.35 2.40 4.04
CA GLU A 85 16.80 3.62 3.47
C GLU A 85 15.30 3.46 3.20
N PHE A 86 14.51 4.45 3.65
CA PHE A 86 13.10 4.62 3.29
C PHE A 86 12.93 5.98 2.63
N ARG A 87 12.42 5.98 1.41
CA ARG A 87 12.13 7.21 0.67
C ARG A 87 10.65 7.31 0.38
N HIS A 88 10.00 8.35 0.88
CA HIS A 88 8.62 8.66 0.51
C HIS A 88 8.55 8.93 -1.00
N LEU A 89 7.70 8.17 -1.71
CA LEU A 89 7.58 8.22 -3.16
C LEU A 89 6.36 9.00 -3.60
N TYR A 90 5.19 8.70 -3.03
CA TYR A 90 3.90 9.22 -3.47
C TYR A 90 2.86 9.14 -2.36
N ALA A 91 1.79 9.96 -2.47
CA ALA A 91 0.65 9.85 -1.58
C ALA A 91 -0.65 10.17 -2.32
N PHE A 92 -1.75 9.51 -1.95
CA PHE A 92 -3.02 9.64 -2.64
C PHE A 92 -4.21 9.25 -1.76
N TYR A 93 -5.39 9.68 -2.19
CA TYR A 93 -6.67 9.25 -1.62
C TYR A 93 -7.29 8.19 -2.53
N PRO A 94 -7.45 6.94 -2.11
CA PRO A 94 -8.10 5.89 -2.93
C PRO A 94 -9.55 6.20 -3.28
N GLN A 95 -10.24 6.88 -2.38
CA GLN A 95 -11.67 7.20 -2.51
C GLN A 95 -11.96 8.63 -2.05
N ILE A 96 -11.27 9.62 -2.64
CA ILE A 96 -11.38 11.04 -2.23
C ILE A 96 -12.82 11.57 -2.24
N GLY A 97 -13.70 10.98 -3.06
CA GLY A 97 -15.12 11.38 -3.11
C GLY A 97 -15.96 10.88 -1.94
N ARG A 98 -15.44 10.02 -1.04
CA ARG A 98 -16.22 9.42 0.05
C ARG A 98 -15.47 9.21 1.35
N SER A 99 -14.14 9.23 1.31
CA SER A 99 -13.34 8.97 2.50
C SER A 99 -12.12 9.87 2.58
N ASN A 100 -11.65 10.07 3.81
CA ASN A 100 -10.39 10.72 4.12
C ASN A 100 -9.22 9.73 4.19
N HIS A 101 -9.41 8.48 3.78
CA HIS A 101 -8.35 7.46 3.79
C HIS A 101 -7.19 7.93 2.93
N PHE A 102 -6.02 8.17 3.55
CA PHE A 102 -4.84 8.71 2.89
C PHE A 102 -3.72 7.68 2.92
N PHE A 103 -3.21 7.37 1.75
CA PHE A 103 -2.24 6.32 1.52
C PHE A 103 -0.89 6.92 1.13
N HIS A 104 0.18 6.51 1.82
CA HIS A 104 1.56 6.93 1.55
C HIS A 104 2.38 5.75 1.06
N VAL A 105 3.11 5.92 -0.03
CA VAL A 105 3.99 4.90 -0.61
C VAL A 105 5.44 5.24 -0.33
N PHE A 106 6.18 4.27 0.21
CA PHE A 106 7.61 4.36 0.44
C PHE A 106 8.36 3.35 -0.43
N VAL A 107 9.55 3.72 -0.89
CA VAL A 107 10.54 2.79 -1.44
C VAL A 107 11.54 2.45 -0.36
N ALA A 108 11.78 1.16 -0.12
CA ALA A 108 12.74 0.66 0.85
C ALA A 108 13.93 0.00 0.14
N ARG A 109 15.17 0.40 0.49
CA ARG A 109 16.42 -0.10 -0.11
C ARG A 109 17.44 -0.49 0.94
N GLY A 110 18.42 -1.32 0.52
CA GLY A 110 19.42 -1.86 1.44
C GLY A 110 18.77 -2.82 2.43
N LEU A 111 18.02 -3.76 1.89
CA LEU A 111 17.25 -4.73 2.65
C LEU A 111 18.16 -5.71 3.39
N THR A 112 17.76 -6.06 4.61
CA THR A 112 18.39 -7.11 5.41
C THR A 112 17.30 -7.98 6.00
N GLN A 113 17.36 -9.27 5.78
CA GLN A 113 16.42 -10.21 6.39
C GLN A 113 16.83 -10.44 7.87
N LEU A 114 15.95 -10.06 8.78
CA LEU A 114 16.14 -10.25 10.22
C LEU A 114 15.48 -11.53 10.73
N SER A 115 14.39 -11.94 10.09
CA SER A 115 13.64 -13.14 10.42
C SER A 115 13.20 -13.88 9.15
N SER A 116 13.11 -15.19 9.21
CA SER A 116 12.38 -16.00 8.23
C SER A 116 10.89 -16.14 8.62
N GLU A 117 10.52 -15.68 9.81
CA GLU A 117 9.15 -15.64 10.29
C GLU A 117 8.56 -14.26 9.97
N TYR A 118 7.35 -14.26 9.47
CA TYR A 118 6.52 -13.10 9.20
C TYR A 118 5.10 -13.41 9.65
N ASP A 119 4.22 -12.42 9.68
CA ASP A 119 2.84 -12.61 10.12
C ASP A 119 2.07 -13.54 9.16
N CYS A 120 2.04 -14.83 9.50
CA CYS A 120 1.39 -15.86 8.70
C CYS A 120 -0.15 -15.85 8.81
N ASP A 121 -0.72 -15.03 9.69
CA ASP A 121 -2.17 -14.83 9.77
C ASP A 121 -2.64 -13.89 8.65
N GLU A 122 -1.79 -12.96 8.22
CA GLU A 122 -2.08 -12.01 7.14
C GLU A 122 -1.41 -12.38 5.82
N VAL A 123 -0.16 -12.85 5.85
CA VAL A 123 0.67 -13.13 4.67
C VAL A 123 0.85 -14.64 4.47
N SER A 124 0.37 -15.13 3.33
CA SER A 124 0.45 -16.57 2.98
C SER A 124 1.75 -16.94 2.25
N ASP A 125 2.36 -16.01 1.51
CA ASP A 125 3.59 -16.22 0.73
C ASP A 125 4.30 -14.90 0.42
N LEU A 126 5.59 -15.00 0.09
CA LEU A 126 6.47 -13.89 -0.32
C LEU A 126 7.14 -14.21 -1.65
N ARG A 127 7.15 -13.25 -2.58
CA ARG A 127 7.81 -13.44 -3.87
C ARG A 127 8.48 -12.17 -4.39
N TRP A 128 9.66 -12.38 -4.96
CA TRP A 128 10.41 -11.36 -5.69
C TRP A 128 9.96 -11.32 -7.15
N PHE A 129 9.60 -10.13 -7.62
CA PHE A 129 9.17 -9.88 -9.00
C PHE A 129 10.11 -8.89 -9.68
N THR A 130 10.35 -9.07 -10.96
CA THR A 130 10.92 -7.99 -11.76
C THR A 130 9.86 -6.92 -12.00
N LEU A 131 10.28 -5.69 -12.25
CA LEU A 131 9.35 -4.61 -12.60
C LEU A 131 8.56 -4.95 -13.88
N ASP A 132 9.20 -5.57 -14.85
CA ASP A 132 8.54 -5.99 -16.11
C ASP A 132 7.46 -7.06 -15.88
N GLU A 133 7.69 -8.02 -14.97
CA GLU A 133 6.65 -8.99 -14.57
C GLU A 133 5.44 -8.27 -13.99
N LEU A 134 5.63 -7.33 -13.07
CA LEU A 134 4.52 -6.60 -12.45
C LEU A 134 3.77 -5.72 -13.47
N LEU A 135 4.50 -5.04 -14.36
CA LEU A 135 3.88 -4.25 -15.43
C LEU A 135 3.10 -5.13 -16.41
N ARG A 136 3.58 -6.34 -16.70
CA ARG A 136 2.83 -7.33 -17.48
C ARG A 136 1.56 -7.76 -16.76
N MET A 137 1.66 -8.09 -15.46
CA MET A 137 0.50 -8.47 -14.64
C MET A 137 -0.57 -7.37 -14.61
N ILE A 138 -0.15 -6.10 -14.50
CA ILE A 138 -1.09 -4.95 -14.59
C ILE A 138 -1.77 -4.90 -15.95
N ARG A 139 -1.01 -5.01 -17.07
CA ARG A 139 -1.58 -5.00 -18.43
C ARG A 139 -2.55 -6.15 -18.69
N GLN A 140 -2.32 -7.30 -18.07
CA GLN A 140 -3.15 -8.51 -18.22
C GLN A 140 -4.29 -8.59 -17.20
N ASN A 141 -4.43 -7.57 -16.35
CA ASN A 141 -5.39 -7.55 -15.24
C ASN A 141 -5.24 -8.74 -14.28
N GLU A 142 -3.99 -9.09 -13.96
CA GLU A 142 -3.63 -10.16 -13.01
C GLU A 142 -3.24 -9.59 -11.63
N LEU A 143 -2.99 -8.27 -11.51
CA LEU A 143 -2.70 -7.56 -10.27
C LEU A 143 -3.92 -6.72 -9.88
N HIS A 144 -4.74 -7.26 -9.00
CA HIS A 144 -6.07 -6.68 -8.71
C HIS A 144 -6.07 -5.63 -7.59
N ASP A 145 -5.05 -5.63 -6.71
CA ASP A 145 -4.96 -4.58 -5.70
C ASP A 145 -4.58 -3.24 -6.32
N GLY A 146 -5.51 -2.29 -6.23
CA GLY A 146 -5.35 -0.96 -6.83
C GLY A 146 -4.22 -0.15 -6.20
N PHE A 147 -3.91 -0.35 -4.92
CA PHE A 147 -2.81 0.34 -4.23
C PHE A 147 -1.46 -0.14 -4.74
N THR A 148 -1.29 -1.45 -4.85
CA THR A 148 -0.10 -2.09 -5.40
C THR A 148 0.10 -1.71 -6.87
N ALA A 149 -0.96 -1.77 -7.67
CA ALA A 149 -0.88 -1.40 -9.09
C ALA A 149 -0.44 0.06 -9.27
N LEU A 150 -1.03 1.01 -8.50
CA LEU A 150 -0.63 2.42 -8.55
C LEU A 150 0.81 2.60 -8.06
N ALA A 151 1.20 1.96 -6.95
CA ALA A 151 2.55 2.06 -6.40
C ALA A 151 3.60 1.59 -7.42
N VAL A 152 3.38 0.44 -8.08
CA VAL A 152 4.26 -0.09 -9.13
C VAL A 152 4.34 0.84 -10.32
N LEU A 153 3.22 1.42 -10.78
CA LEU A 153 3.22 2.37 -11.90
C LEU A 153 3.97 3.66 -11.56
N VAL A 154 3.76 4.21 -10.37
CA VAL A 154 4.49 5.41 -9.92
C VAL A 154 5.97 5.10 -9.73
N TYR A 155 6.31 3.91 -9.19
CA TYR A 155 7.70 3.46 -9.10
C TYR A 155 8.36 3.40 -10.49
N HIS A 156 7.69 2.82 -11.48
CA HIS A 156 8.19 2.77 -12.87
C HIS A 156 8.44 4.16 -13.46
N LEU A 157 7.57 5.13 -13.19
CA LEU A 157 7.76 6.51 -13.67
C LEU A 157 8.99 7.19 -13.07
N HIS A 158 9.35 6.86 -11.83
CA HIS A 158 10.52 7.41 -11.14
C HIS A 158 11.82 6.64 -11.39
N TYR A 159 11.70 5.33 -11.68
CA TYR A 159 12.81 4.40 -11.87
C TYR A 159 12.57 3.54 -13.13
N PRO A 160 12.57 4.15 -14.33
CA PRO A 160 12.32 3.41 -15.57
C PRO A 160 13.40 2.34 -15.79
N THR A 161 12.97 1.14 -16.17
CA THR A 161 13.86 0.13 -16.73
C THR A 161 14.32 0.65 -18.09
N GLY A 162 15.64 0.83 -18.27
CA GLY A 162 16.25 1.31 -19.50
C GLY A 162 16.03 0.38 -20.69
#